data_11620672036eaa6a368b5450ed309176
#
_entry.id   11620672036eaa6a368b5450ed309176
#
_cell.length_a   1.000
_cell.length_b   1.000
_cell.length_c   1.000
_cell.angle_alpha   90.00
_cell.angle_beta   90.00
_cell.angle_gamma   90.00
#
_symmetry.space_group_name_H-M   'P 1'
#
loop_
_entity.id
_entity.type
_entity.pdbx_description
1 polymer ?
#
loop_
_entity_poly.entity_id
_entity_poly.type
_entity_poly.pdbx_seq_one_letter_code
_entity_poly.pdbx_strand_id
1 'polypeptide(L)'
;MQLFDNLKKVFSKEPYNAQQAQEMAHLYSWGPVIFQVCRLMIHYGILDMLNEHREGLTQAEIAKAAGLSDYAAKCLLEASLTTHIVLINPETDKYTLGKTGWFLLRDAMIRADIDFNHDVNYEGWFVLDKALEEGRPAGLKHFGDWPTIYEGLSSLPEKVQKSWFGFDHYYSDHSFDEALEIISANKTHHLLDVGGNTGRFAMRCVEYNPTIEVTICDLPQQIGLMRKATQDKAGSERIHGVGMNILDEKNMFPTDKRYDVIWMSQFLDCFSEEQIVSILRRAAAILDAENRIYIMETLWDRQDYVPAAMSLTMTSLYFTALANGNSKMYNTDDMTRLIKEAGLTIETIHDRIGNGGHSIIVCKKQN
;
A
#
# COMPACT_ATOMS: atom_id res chain seq x y z
N MET A 1 6.12 19.73 7.16
CA MET A 1 4.81 20.42 7.27
C MET A 1 3.76 19.34 7.31
N GLN A 2 3.00 19.28 8.38
CA GLN A 2 1.93 18.29 8.51
C GLN A 2 0.77 18.65 7.57
N LEU A 3 0.39 17.74 6.69
CA LEU A 3 -0.66 17.98 5.70
C LEU A 3 -2.05 18.05 6.33
N PHE A 4 -2.32 17.22 7.33
CA PHE A 4 -3.67 17.06 7.89
C PHE A 4 -4.22 18.28 8.63
N ASP A 5 -3.38 19.19 9.15
CA ASP A 5 -3.87 20.38 9.84
C ASP A 5 -4.30 21.52 8.90
N ASN A 6 -3.88 21.48 7.62
CA ASN A 6 -4.11 22.57 6.67
C ASN A 6 -4.14 22.12 5.19
N LEU A 7 -4.63 20.92 4.89
CA LEU A 7 -4.60 20.35 3.54
C LEU A 7 -5.17 21.29 2.46
N LYS A 8 -6.36 21.86 2.70
CA LYS A 8 -6.99 22.80 1.76
C LYS A 8 -6.11 24.04 1.54
N LYS A 9 -5.37 24.46 2.58
CA LYS A 9 -4.47 25.62 2.52
C LYS A 9 -3.17 25.29 1.73
N VAL A 10 -2.67 24.06 1.86
CA VAL A 10 -1.47 23.61 1.13
C VAL A 10 -1.78 23.57 -0.36
N PHE A 11 -2.89 22.95 -0.76
CA PHE A 11 -3.26 22.80 -2.17
C PHE A 11 -4.03 23.99 -2.76
N SER A 12 -4.31 25.04 -1.98
CA SER A 12 -4.96 26.27 -2.49
C SER A 12 -3.99 27.27 -3.10
N LYS A 13 -2.68 27.03 -2.98
CA LYS A 13 -1.65 27.94 -3.47
C LYS A 13 -0.80 27.26 -4.54
N GLU A 14 -0.52 27.99 -5.60
CA GLU A 14 0.43 27.55 -6.61
C GLU A 14 1.85 27.48 -6.01
N PRO A 15 2.50 26.30 -5.94
CA PRO A 15 3.84 26.14 -5.37
C PRO A 15 4.95 26.48 -6.35
N TYR A 16 4.65 26.54 -7.66
CA TYR A 16 5.63 26.68 -8.73
C TYR A 16 5.60 28.06 -9.36
N ASN A 17 6.76 28.61 -9.70
CA ASN A 17 6.82 29.70 -10.67
C ASN A 17 6.57 29.15 -12.10
N ALA A 18 6.41 30.04 -13.08
CA ALA A 18 6.06 29.65 -14.45
C ALA A 18 7.06 28.67 -15.08
N GLN A 19 8.35 28.83 -14.85
CA GLN A 19 9.38 27.93 -15.37
C GLN A 19 9.29 26.56 -14.71
N GLN A 20 9.18 26.49 -13.39
CA GLN A 20 9.04 25.24 -12.66
C GLN A 20 7.75 24.49 -13.05
N ALA A 21 6.64 25.20 -13.24
CA ALA A 21 5.39 24.61 -13.70
C ALA A 21 5.54 24.00 -15.12
N GLN A 22 6.25 24.68 -16.02
CA GLN A 22 6.58 24.17 -17.36
C GLN A 22 7.45 22.92 -17.29
N GLU A 23 8.49 22.92 -16.46
CA GLU A 23 9.36 21.77 -16.23
C GLU A 23 8.58 20.56 -15.72
N MET A 24 7.68 20.75 -14.73
CA MET A 24 6.82 19.70 -14.22
C MET A 24 5.85 19.15 -15.28
N ALA A 25 5.27 20.03 -16.12
CA ALA A 25 4.39 19.60 -17.21
C ALA A 25 5.15 18.73 -18.24
N HIS A 26 6.40 19.06 -18.54
CA HIS A 26 7.25 18.22 -19.38
C HIS A 26 7.55 16.88 -18.72
N LEU A 27 7.89 16.83 -17.43
CA LEU A 27 8.10 15.58 -16.71
C LEU A 27 6.86 14.69 -16.75
N TYR A 28 5.67 15.24 -16.56
CA TYR A 28 4.42 14.46 -16.64
C TYR A 28 4.13 13.95 -18.04
N SER A 29 4.38 14.75 -19.08
CA SER A 29 4.16 14.33 -20.47
C SER A 29 5.07 13.18 -20.90
N TRP A 30 6.29 13.11 -20.35
CA TRP A 30 7.26 12.03 -20.58
C TRP A 30 7.27 10.98 -19.46
N GLY A 31 6.36 11.09 -18.50
CA GLY A 31 6.25 10.20 -17.34
C GLY A 31 6.38 8.70 -17.66
N PRO A 32 5.66 8.16 -18.66
CA PRO A 32 5.78 6.74 -19.03
C PRO A 32 7.20 6.32 -19.43
N VAL A 33 7.90 7.18 -20.18
CA VAL A 33 9.28 6.90 -20.62
C VAL A 33 10.26 7.07 -19.46
N ILE A 34 10.13 8.13 -18.67
CA ILE A 34 10.97 8.37 -17.49
C ILE A 34 10.88 7.20 -16.52
N PHE A 35 9.67 6.70 -16.27
CA PHE A 35 9.45 5.52 -15.42
C PHE A 35 10.22 4.30 -15.93
N GLN A 36 10.15 4.02 -17.24
CA GLN A 36 10.90 2.90 -17.83
C GLN A 36 12.41 3.12 -17.78
N VAL A 37 12.91 4.35 -17.95
CA VAL A 37 14.33 4.66 -17.77
C VAL A 37 14.78 4.36 -16.33
N CYS A 38 14.07 4.84 -15.32
CA CYS A 38 14.35 4.54 -13.90
C CYS A 38 14.44 3.03 -13.66
N ARG A 39 13.44 2.28 -14.12
CA ARG A 39 13.38 0.84 -13.98
C ARG A 39 14.56 0.13 -14.69
N LEU A 40 14.89 0.54 -15.91
CA LEU A 40 15.98 -0.08 -16.69
C LEU A 40 17.36 0.26 -16.11
N MET A 41 17.57 1.47 -15.59
CA MET A 41 18.79 1.83 -14.89
C MET A 41 19.03 0.94 -13.67
N ILE A 42 17.97 0.54 -12.98
CA ILE A 42 18.01 -0.43 -11.88
C ILE A 42 18.23 -1.84 -12.43
N HIS A 43 17.44 -2.27 -13.42
CA HIS A 43 17.46 -3.62 -13.96
C HIS A 43 18.82 -4.04 -14.51
N TYR A 44 19.50 -3.14 -15.20
CA TYR A 44 20.84 -3.38 -15.74
C TYR A 44 21.96 -3.14 -14.72
N GLY A 45 21.64 -2.85 -13.46
CA GLY A 45 22.60 -2.60 -12.39
C GLY A 45 23.43 -1.33 -12.57
N ILE A 46 23.00 -0.41 -13.45
CA ILE A 46 23.78 0.82 -13.75
C ILE A 46 23.87 1.72 -12.52
N LEU A 47 22.78 1.84 -11.75
CA LEU A 47 22.79 2.64 -10.51
C LEU A 47 23.70 2.03 -9.45
N ASP A 48 23.74 0.69 -9.32
CA ASP A 48 24.65 -0.01 -8.40
C ASP A 48 26.11 0.22 -8.79
N MET A 49 26.45 0.05 -10.07
CA MET A 49 27.79 0.31 -10.60
C MET A 49 28.26 1.74 -10.29
N LEU A 50 27.42 2.74 -10.54
CA LEU A 50 27.75 4.14 -10.27
C LEU A 50 27.82 4.45 -8.78
N ASN A 51 27.09 3.74 -7.92
CA ASN A 51 27.20 3.88 -6.48
C ASN A 51 28.52 3.28 -5.93
N GLU A 52 29.04 2.23 -6.55
CA GLU A 52 30.28 1.59 -6.18
C GLU A 52 31.52 2.35 -6.70
N HIS A 53 31.39 3.04 -7.84
CA HIS A 53 32.46 3.79 -8.50
C HIS A 53 32.21 5.31 -8.36
N ARG A 54 32.53 5.86 -7.22
CA ARG A 54 32.28 7.29 -6.92
C ARG A 54 33.05 8.27 -7.79
N GLU A 55 34.20 7.86 -8.35
CA GLU A 55 34.98 8.61 -9.32
C GLU A 55 34.31 8.67 -10.71
N GLY A 56 33.25 7.90 -10.89
CA GLY A 56 32.49 7.78 -12.12
C GLY A 56 33.05 6.77 -13.11
N LEU A 57 32.19 6.37 -14.04
CA LEU A 57 32.49 5.46 -15.15
C LEU A 57 32.20 6.14 -16.49
N THR A 58 32.99 5.80 -17.50
CA THR A 58 32.71 6.20 -18.91
C THR A 58 31.51 5.41 -19.46
N GLN A 59 30.89 5.94 -20.53
CA GLN A 59 29.82 5.25 -21.23
C GLN A 59 30.21 3.82 -21.67
N ALA A 60 31.42 3.66 -22.19
CA ALA A 60 31.92 2.37 -22.68
C ALA A 60 32.11 1.34 -21.54
N GLU A 61 32.59 1.78 -20.37
CA GLU A 61 32.70 0.93 -19.19
C GLU A 61 31.32 0.48 -18.69
N ILE A 62 30.35 1.39 -18.67
CA ILE A 62 28.96 1.10 -18.29
C ILE A 62 28.30 0.13 -19.29
N ALA A 63 28.41 0.40 -20.59
CA ALA A 63 27.88 -0.44 -21.67
C ALA A 63 28.38 -1.88 -21.52
N LYS A 64 29.71 -2.03 -21.39
CA LYS A 64 30.35 -3.33 -21.23
C LYS A 64 29.89 -4.08 -20.00
N ALA A 65 29.84 -3.40 -18.84
CA ALA A 65 29.45 -4.00 -17.58
C ALA A 65 27.96 -4.38 -17.53
N ALA A 66 27.08 -3.57 -18.13
CA ALA A 66 25.65 -3.82 -18.24
C ALA A 66 25.27 -4.83 -19.34
N GLY A 67 26.21 -5.27 -20.18
CA GLY A 67 25.94 -6.12 -21.33
C GLY A 67 25.09 -5.45 -22.42
N LEU A 68 25.18 -4.12 -22.52
CA LEU A 68 24.45 -3.31 -23.49
C LEU A 68 25.33 -2.91 -24.68
N SER A 69 24.72 -2.60 -25.82
CA SER A 69 25.41 -1.91 -26.88
C SER A 69 25.73 -0.45 -26.48
N ASP A 70 26.75 0.14 -27.08
CA ASP A 70 27.11 1.56 -26.86
C ASP A 70 25.90 2.48 -27.11
N TYR A 71 25.11 2.20 -28.13
CA TYR A 71 23.89 2.94 -28.44
C TYR A 71 22.85 2.85 -27.31
N ALA A 72 22.59 1.65 -26.83
CA ALA A 72 21.58 1.44 -25.75
C ALA A 72 22.02 2.11 -24.44
N ALA A 73 23.28 1.96 -24.05
CA ALA A 73 23.83 2.62 -22.89
C ALA A 73 23.75 4.15 -23.01
N LYS A 74 24.13 4.68 -24.22
CA LYS A 74 24.05 6.11 -24.49
C LYS A 74 22.63 6.65 -24.35
N CYS A 75 21.63 5.99 -24.94
CA CYS A 75 20.23 6.41 -24.81
C CYS A 75 19.76 6.49 -23.35
N LEU A 76 20.07 5.46 -22.54
CA LEU A 76 19.70 5.43 -21.12
C LEU A 76 20.42 6.51 -20.32
N LEU A 77 21.71 6.70 -20.55
CA LEU A 77 22.52 7.70 -19.84
C LEU A 77 22.09 9.12 -20.19
N GLU A 78 21.86 9.45 -21.48
CA GLU A 78 21.39 10.77 -21.90
C GLU A 78 20.01 11.10 -21.32
N ALA A 79 19.07 10.15 -21.32
CA ALA A 79 17.76 10.32 -20.68
C ALA A 79 17.89 10.49 -19.16
N SER A 80 18.83 9.78 -18.54
CA SER A 80 19.09 9.87 -17.10
C SER A 80 19.80 11.18 -16.70
N LEU A 81 20.59 11.79 -17.59
CA LEU A 81 21.19 13.11 -17.37
C LEU A 81 20.13 14.21 -17.32
N THR A 82 19.20 14.22 -18.27
CA THR A 82 18.15 15.26 -18.35
C THR A 82 17.16 15.20 -17.19
N THR A 83 17.09 14.05 -16.49
CA THR A 83 16.25 13.83 -15.30
C THR A 83 17.06 13.84 -14.00
N HIS A 84 18.35 14.18 -14.05
CA HIS A 84 19.25 14.21 -12.89
C HIS A 84 19.34 12.89 -12.10
N ILE A 85 19.06 11.78 -12.75
CA ILE A 85 19.29 10.44 -12.18
C ILE A 85 20.79 10.16 -12.09
N VAL A 86 21.52 10.56 -13.14
CA VAL A 86 22.98 10.57 -13.18
C VAL A 86 23.50 11.98 -13.47
N LEU A 87 24.77 12.22 -13.16
CA LEU A 87 25.51 13.43 -13.48
C LEU A 87 26.68 13.06 -14.39
N ILE A 88 27.23 14.03 -15.10
CA ILE A 88 28.44 13.86 -15.91
C ILE A 88 29.50 14.86 -15.45
N ASN A 89 30.76 14.41 -15.38
CA ASN A 89 31.89 15.27 -15.16
C ASN A 89 32.37 15.81 -16.54
N PRO A 90 32.33 17.13 -16.78
CA PRO A 90 32.66 17.71 -18.08
C PRO A 90 34.13 17.61 -18.45
N GLU A 91 35.04 17.34 -17.51
CA GLU A 91 36.47 17.22 -17.76
C GLU A 91 36.89 15.78 -18.14
N THR A 92 36.16 14.77 -17.62
CA THR A 92 36.51 13.36 -17.77
C THR A 92 35.51 12.53 -18.55
N ASP A 93 34.35 13.11 -18.92
CA ASP A 93 33.22 12.42 -19.56
C ASP A 93 32.73 11.20 -18.76
N LYS A 94 32.98 11.17 -17.44
CA LYS A 94 32.54 10.10 -16.55
C LYS A 94 31.18 10.42 -15.92
N TYR A 95 30.33 9.41 -15.90
CA TYR A 95 29.02 9.47 -15.26
C TYR A 95 29.13 9.09 -13.78
N THR A 96 28.43 9.81 -12.93
CA THR A 96 28.32 9.56 -11.50
C THR A 96 26.87 9.51 -11.08
N LEU A 97 26.59 8.86 -9.94
CA LEU A 97 25.22 8.75 -9.42
C LEU A 97 24.71 10.09 -8.89
N GLY A 98 23.58 10.55 -9.41
CA GLY A 98 22.86 11.71 -8.88
C GLY A 98 22.10 11.36 -7.57
N LYS A 99 21.66 12.39 -6.82
CA LYS A 99 20.84 12.17 -5.62
C LYS A 99 19.53 11.45 -5.93
N THR A 100 18.87 11.80 -7.04
CA THR A 100 17.66 11.10 -7.51
C THR A 100 17.95 9.62 -7.77
N GLY A 101 19.06 9.31 -8.46
CA GLY A 101 19.50 7.94 -8.69
C GLY A 101 19.82 7.18 -7.41
N TRP A 102 20.36 7.86 -6.41
CA TRP A 102 20.62 7.24 -5.10
C TRP A 102 19.32 6.85 -4.38
N PHE A 103 18.28 7.70 -4.40
CA PHE A 103 16.97 7.35 -3.84
C PHE A 103 16.30 6.21 -4.60
N LEU A 104 16.33 6.22 -5.94
CA LEU A 104 15.84 5.12 -6.78
C LEU A 104 16.50 3.78 -6.43
N LEU A 105 17.78 3.81 -6.03
CA LEU A 105 18.56 2.63 -5.66
C LEU A 105 18.31 2.17 -4.23
N ARG A 106 18.21 3.10 -3.26
CA ARG A 106 18.34 2.81 -1.83
C ARG A 106 17.05 2.93 -1.03
N ASP A 107 16.08 3.66 -1.52
CA ASP A 107 14.81 3.81 -0.82
C ASP A 107 13.93 2.57 -1.06
N ALA A 108 13.63 1.84 0.00
CA ALA A 108 12.88 0.59 -0.08
C ALA A 108 11.42 0.80 -0.53
N MET A 109 10.81 1.95 -0.16
CA MET A 109 9.45 2.29 -0.58
C MET A 109 9.41 2.60 -2.09
N ILE A 110 10.34 3.45 -2.57
CA ILE A 110 10.45 3.76 -4.01
C ILE A 110 10.69 2.50 -4.83
N ARG A 111 11.49 1.56 -4.30
CA ARG A 111 11.72 0.25 -4.95
C ARG A 111 10.44 -0.58 -5.02
N ALA A 112 9.70 -0.67 -3.93
CA ALA A 112 8.41 -1.37 -3.88
C ALA A 112 7.41 -0.72 -4.86
N ASP A 113 7.34 0.60 -4.90
CA ASP A 113 6.48 1.35 -5.83
C ASP A 113 6.84 1.07 -7.30
N ILE A 114 8.14 1.04 -7.65
CA ILE A 114 8.59 0.74 -9.02
C ILE A 114 8.21 -0.68 -9.43
N ASP A 115 8.46 -1.67 -8.58
CA ASP A 115 8.15 -3.06 -8.88
C ASP A 115 6.63 -3.27 -8.99
N PHE A 116 5.85 -2.72 -8.07
CA PHE A 116 4.39 -2.76 -8.08
C PHE A 116 3.81 -2.08 -9.32
N ASN A 117 4.26 -0.87 -9.63
CA ASN A 117 3.79 -0.13 -10.78
C ASN A 117 4.15 -0.81 -12.10
N HIS A 118 5.34 -1.40 -12.22
CA HIS A 118 5.74 -2.08 -13.42
C HIS A 118 5.05 -3.43 -13.61
N ASP A 119 5.04 -4.27 -12.56
CA ASP A 119 4.65 -5.66 -12.70
C ASP A 119 3.13 -5.86 -12.56
N VAL A 120 2.46 -5.00 -11.79
CA VAL A 120 1.02 -5.10 -11.52
C VAL A 120 0.22 -4.10 -12.35
N ASN A 121 0.63 -2.83 -12.37
CA ASN A 121 -0.26 -1.74 -12.79
C ASN A 121 -0.08 -1.31 -14.24
N TYR A 122 1.15 -1.38 -14.79
CA TYR A 122 1.54 -0.63 -15.98
C TYR A 122 0.64 -0.87 -17.19
N GLU A 123 0.32 -2.14 -17.48
CA GLU A 123 -0.54 -2.50 -18.60
C GLU A 123 -2.02 -2.23 -18.33
N GLY A 124 -2.44 -2.36 -17.07
CA GLY A 124 -3.82 -2.07 -16.67
C GLY A 124 -4.20 -0.60 -16.79
N TRP A 125 -3.25 0.31 -16.66
CA TRP A 125 -3.52 1.75 -16.82
C TRP A 125 -3.79 2.19 -18.25
N PHE A 126 -3.53 1.37 -19.24
CA PHE A 126 -3.90 1.65 -20.64
C PHE A 126 -5.41 1.83 -20.84
N VAL A 127 -6.21 1.30 -19.93
CA VAL A 127 -7.68 1.36 -19.95
C VAL A 127 -8.25 1.99 -18.67
N LEU A 128 -7.48 2.88 -18.04
CA LEU A 128 -7.91 3.58 -16.82
C LEU A 128 -9.16 4.45 -17.06
N ASP A 129 -9.26 5.11 -18.20
CA ASP A 129 -10.43 5.84 -18.64
C ASP A 129 -11.68 4.96 -18.60
N LYS A 130 -11.60 3.78 -19.21
CA LYS A 130 -12.68 2.79 -19.21
C LYS A 130 -13.03 2.30 -17.80
N ALA A 131 -12.04 2.09 -16.94
CA ALA A 131 -12.29 1.68 -15.57
C ALA A 131 -13.05 2.76 -14.78
N LEU A 132 -12.68 4.03 -14.98
CA LEU A 132 -13.37 5.18 -14.37
C LEU A 132 -14.82 5.33 -14.88
N GLU A 133 -15.06 5.12 -16.17
CA GLU A 133 -16.39 5.22 -16.78
C GLU A 133 -17.33 4.09 -16.33
N GLU A 134 -16.79 2.87 -16.21
CA GLU A 134 -17.59 1.67 -15.93
C GLU A 134 -17.69 1.34 -14.43
N GLY A 135 -16.86 1.93 -13.56
CA GLY A 135 -16.81 1.63 -12.12
C GLY A 135 -16.41 0.17 -11.84
N ARG A 136 -15.58 -0.43 -12.71
CA ARG A 136 -15.08 -1.80 -12.58
C ARG A 136 -13.62 -1.88 -13.03
N PRO A 137 -12.83 -2.88 -12.55
CA PRO A 137 -11.39 -2.94 -12.80
C PRO A 137 -11.11 -3.42 -14.23
N ALA A 138 -11.31 -2.54 -15.23
CA ALA A 138 -11.17 -2.89 -16.65
C ALA A 138 -9.76 -3.39 -17.02
N GLY A 139 -8.72 -2.91 -16.32
CA GLY A 139 -7.33 -3.31 -16.51
C GLY A 139 -7.02 -4.71 -15.98
N LEU A 140 -7.84 -5.23 -15.07
CA LEU A 140 -7.65 -6.58 -14.51
C LEU A 140 -7.73 -7.68 -15.58
N LYS A 141 -8.45 -7.43 -16.67
CA LYS A 141 -8.55 -8.37 -17.81
C LYS A 141 -7.20 -8.76 -18.43
N HIS A 142 -6.17 -7.96 -18.21
CA HIS A 142 -4.81 -8.32 -18.63
C HIS A 142 -4.33 -9.62 -17.95
N PHE A 143 -4.74 -9.84 -16.70
CA PHE A 143 -4.34 -11.04 -15.92
C PHE A 143 -5.39 -12.15 -15.95
N GLY A 144 -6.67 -11.81 -16.00
CA GLY A 144 -7.76 -12.78 -15.99
C GLY A 144 -9.15 -12.14 -15.92
N ASP A 145 -10.16 -12.98 -15.95
CA ASP A 145 -11.56 -12.56 -15.92
C ASP A 145 -12.18 -12.81 -14.54
N TRP A 146 -11.70 -12.04 -13.54
CA TRP A 146 -12.22 -12.04 -12.19
C TRP A 146 -12.99 -10.72 -11.93
N PRO A 147 -13.98 -10.73 -11.02
CA PRO A 147 -14.66 -9.51 -10.57
C PRO A 147 -13.69 -8.54 -9.87
N THR A 148 -12.75 -9.08 -9.08
CA THR A 148 -11.72 -8.34 -8.38
C THR A 148 -10.38 -9.06 -8.43
N ILE A 149 -9.28 -8.34 -8.21
CA ILE A 149 -7.93 -8.95 -8.17
C ILE A 149 -7.79 -9.93 -7.00
N TYR A 150 -8.54 -9.73 -5.91
CA TYR A 150 -8.44 -10.55 -4.69
C TYR A 150 -8.81 -12.01 -4.94
N GLU A 151 -9.76 -12.28 -5.84
CA GLU A 151 -10.14 -13.63 -6.24
C GLU A 151 -9.09 -14.28 -7.13
N GLY A 152 -8.35 -13.48 -7.88
CA GLY A 152 -7.30 -13.93 -8.80
C GLY A 152 -5.90 -14.00 -8.21
N LEU A 153 -5.64 -13.47 -6.98
CA LEU A 153 -4.30 -13.30 -6.43
C LEU A 153 -3.42 -14.55 -6.51
N SER A 154 -3.98 -15.71 -6.16
CA SER A 154 -3.24 -16.99 -6.20
C SER A 154 -2.96 -17.52 -7.61
N SER A 155 -3.61 -16.95 -8.63
CA SER A 155 -3.49 -17.33 -10.04
C SER A 155 -2.66 -16.35 -10.87
N LEU A 156 -2.26 -15.21 -10.28
CA LEU A 156 -1.38 -14.24 -10.93
C LEU A 156 -0.01 -14.87 -11.23
N PRO A 157 0.74 -14.40 -12.25
CA PRO A 157 2.12 -14.80 -12.45
C PRO A 157 2.98 -14.56 -11.19
N GLU A 158 3.92 -15.46 -10.91
CA GLU A 158 4.74 -15.41 -9.68
C GLU A 158 5.40 -14.04 -9.45
N LYS A 159 5.93 -13.42 -10.51
CA LYS A 159 6.55 -12.10 -10.44
C LYS A 159 5.54 -11.02 -10.00
N VAL A 160 4.33 -11.07 -10.54
CA VAL A 160 3.24 -10.13 -10.22
C VAL A 160 2.81 -10.31 -8.77
N GLN A 161 2.65 -11.57 -8.32
CA GLN A 161 2.35 -11.87 -6.92
C GLN A 161 3.44 -11.31 -6.00
N LYS A 162 4.72 -11.53 -6.32
CA LYS A 162 5.85 -11.05 -5.53
C LYS A 162 5.83 -9.53 -5.38
N SER A 163 5.58 -8.81 -6.47
CA SER A 163 5.55 -7.34 -6.46
C SER A 163 4.32 -6.80 -5.73
N TRP A 164 3.17 -7.47 -5.88
CA TRP A 164 1.94 -7.13 -5.16
C TRP A 164 2.10 -7.31 -3.64
N PHE A 165 2.54 -8.49 -3.19
CA PHE A 165 2.77 -8.75 -1.77
C PHE A 165 3.93 -7.92 -1.21
N GLY A 166 4.95 -7.62 -2.01
CA GLY A 166 6.06 -6.77 -1.61
C GLY A 166 5.61 -5.34 -1.28
N PHE A 167 4.68 -4.80 -2.06
CA PHE A 167 4.06 -3.51 -1.81
C PHE A 167 3.16 -3.53 -0.57
N ASP A 168 2.24 -4.50 -0.48
CA ASP A 168 1.30 -4.66 0.63
C ASP A 168 2.02 -4.81 1.99
N HIS A 169 2.99 -5.71 2.07
CA HIS A 169 3.75 -5.98 3.30
C HIS A 169 4.70 -4.84 3.69
N TYR A 170 5.15 -4.03 2.74
CA TYR A 170 5.99 -2.87 3.06
C TYR A 170 5.26 -1.92 4.01
N TYR A 171 3.98 -1.71 3.78
CA TYR A 171 3.18 -0.82 4.62
C TYR A 171 2.78 -1.46 5.95
N SER A 172 2.37 -2.72 5.99
CA SER A 172 1.74 -3.33 7.17
C SER A 172 2.70 -3.74 8.28
N ASP A 173 3.80 -4.44 7.94
CA ASP A 173 4.61 -5.15 8.93
C ASP A 173 5.29 -4.26 9.98
N HIS A 174 5.65 -3.04 9.60
CA HIS A 174 6.32 -2.09 10.49
C HIS A 174 5.41 -1.44 11.54
N SER A 175 4.10 -1.65 11.46
CA SER A 175 3.10 -1.03 12.35
C SER A 175 2.60 -1.97 13.46
N PHE A 176 2.90 -3.27 13.39
CA PHE A 176 2.30 -4.25 14.28
C PHE A 176 2.64 -4.06 15.74
N ASP A 177 3.87 -3.74 16.10
CA ASP A 177 4.29 -3.59 17.50
C ASP A 177 3.61 -2.40 18.17
N GLU A 178 3.58 -1.24 17.51
CA GLU A 178 2.88 -0.06 18.03
C GLU A 178 1.35 -0.27 18.08
N ALA A 179 0.79 -0.96 17.09
CA ALA A 179 -0.62 -1.33 17.10
C ALA A 179 -0.97 -2.22 18.29
N LEU A 180 -0.13 -3.20 18.61
CA LEU A 180 -0.31 -4.08 19.75
C LEU A 180 -0.25 -3.35 21.10
N GLU A 181 0.61 -2.36 21.25
CA GLU A 181 0.65 -1.51 22.45
C GLU A 181 -0.68 -0.77 22.66
N ILE A 182 -1.26 -0.21 21.58
CA ILE A 182 -2.53 0.50 21.61
C ILE A 182 -3.69 -0.45 21.95
N ILE A 183 -3.76 -1.61 21.30
CA ILE A 183 -4.83 -2.60 21.49
C ILE A 183 -4.75 -3.22 22.88
N SER A 184 -3.55 -3.51 23.38
CA SER A 184 -3.32 -4.21 24.66
C SER A 184 -3.62 -3.34 25.88
N ALA A 185 -3.73 -2.02 25.73
CA ALA A 185 -4.11 -1.11 26.80
C ALA A 185 -5.44 -1.50 27.47
N ASN A 186 -6.32 -2.24 26.79
CA ASN A 186 -7.64 -2.69 27.27
C ASN A 186 -7.69 -4.16 27.73
N LYS A 187 -6.57 -4.80 28.07
CA LYS A 187 -6.53 -6.21 28.52
C LYS A 187 -7.22 -7.17 27.55
N THR A 188 -6.86 -7.12 26.30
CA THR A 188 -7.47 -7.91 25.23
C THR A 188 -7.19 -9.40 25.42
N HIS A 189 -8.24 -10.23 25.46
CA HIS A 189 -8.19 -11.69 25.49
C HIS A 189 -8.68 -12.30 24.18
N HIS A 190 -9.72 -11.75 23.56
CA HIS A 190 -10.28 -12.21 22.31
C HIS A 190 -10.28 -11.08 21.26
N LEU A 191 -9.55 -11.30 20.19
CA LEU A 191 -9.46 -10.37 19.07
C LEU A 191 -10.11 -10.98 17.82
N LEU A 192 -10.96 -10.21 17.16
CA LEU A 192 -11.49 -10.53 15.83
C LEU A 192 -10.68 -9.76 14.79
N ASP A 193 -9.92 -10.45 13.97
CA ASP A 193 -9.10 -9.92 12.88
C ASP A 193 -9.87 -10.07 11.56
N VAL A 194 -10.39 -8.96 11.04
CA VAL A 194 -11.20 -8.93 9.82
C VAL A 194 -10.31 -8.60 8.64
N GLY A 195 -10.17 -9.53 7.70
CA GLY A 195 -9.24 -9.42 6.59
C GLY A 195 -7.81 -9.78 6.98
N GLY A 196 -7.62 -10.70 7.94
CA GLY A 196 -6.30 -11.05 8.50
C GLY A 196 -5.36 -11.80 7.55
N ASN A 197 -5.76 -12.03 6.28
CA ASN A 197 -4.97 -12.61 5.20
C ASN A 197 -4.24 -13.89 5.62
N THR A 198 -2.91 -13.93 5.53
CA THR A 198 -2.09 -15.11 5.91
C THR A 198 -1.81 -15.24 7.41
N GLY A 199 -2.43 -14.39 8.25
CA GLY A 199 -2.33 -14.45 9.70
C GLY A 199 -1.04 -13.86 10.29
N ARG A 200 -0.36 -12.97 9.59
CA ARG A 200 0.91 -12.35 10.07
C ARG A 200 0.68 -11.53 11.33
N PHE A 201 -0.36 -10.68 11.35
CA PHE A 201 -0.72 -9.90 12.53
C PHE A 201 -1.18 -10.82 13.68
N ALA A 202 -2.02 -11.82 13.39
CA ALA A 202 -2.47 -12.78 14.39
C ALA A 202 -1.29 -13.54 15.05
N MET A 203 -0.29 -13.96 14.26
CA MET A 203 0.94 -14.53 14.81
C MET A 203 1.66 -13.57 15.74
N ARG A 204 1.76 -12.30 15.35
CA ARG A 204 2.40 -11.28 16.20
C ARG A 204 1.61 -11.05 17.50
N CYS A 205 0.27 -11.08 17.43
CA CYS A 205 -0.58 -11.01 18.63
C CYS A 205 -0.29 -12.12 19.63
N VAL A 206 -0.25 -13.38 19.17
CA VAL A 206 -0.03 -14.53 20.05
C VAL A 206 1.40 -14.64 20.58
N GLU A 207 2.37 -14.08 19.87
CA GLU A 207 3.75 -13.91 20.36
C GLU A 207 3.83 -12.82 21.44
N TYR A 208 3.18 -11.70 21.23
CA TYR A 208 3.18 -10.54 22.13
C TYR A 208 2.42 -10.84 23.44
N ASN A 209 1.26 -11.49 23.36
CA ASN A 209 0.41 -11.81 24.52
C ASN A 209 0.16 -13.33 24.58
N PRO A 210 0.67 -14.05 25.59
CA PRO A 210 0.53 -15.50 25.71
C PRO A 210 -0.92 -15.96 26.01
N THR A 211 -1.83 -15.06 26.33
CA THR A 211 -3.23 -15.39 26.67
C THR A 211 -4.25 -14.94 25.61
N ILE A 212 -3.82 -14.23 24.57
CA ILE A 212 -4.73 -13.77 23.53
C ILE A 212 -5.15 -14.91 22.61
N GLU A 213 -6.43 -14.95 22.27
CA GLU A 213 -6.97 -15.74 21.16
C GLU A 213 -7.37 -14.82 20.02
N VAL A 214 -7.00 -15.19 18.80
CA VAL A 214 -7.33 -14.42 17.59
C VAL A 214 -8.24 -15.25 16.69
N THR A 215 -9.37 -14.68 16.30
CA THR A 215 -10.24 -15.24 15.26
C THR A 215 -10.10 -14.40 14.00
N ILE A 216 -9.63 -15.01 12.90
CA ILE A 216 -9.50 -14.35 11.59
C ILE A 216 -10.76 -14.62 10.78
N CYS A 217 -11.42 -13.56 10.29
CA CYS A 217 -12.47 -13.63 9.28
C CYS A 217 -11.93 -13.19 7.93
N ASP A 218 -11.89 -14.09 6.95
CA ASP A 218 -11.42 -13.81 5.60
C ASP A 218 -12.06 -14.78 4.59
N LEU A 219 -11.78 -14.59 3.29
CA LEU A 219 -12.22 -15.50 2.25
C LEU A 219 -11.75 -16.95 2.54
N PRO A 220 -12.53 -17.99 2.19
CA PRO A 220 -12.17 -19.37 2.51
C PRO A 220 -10.79 -19.80 2.00
N GLN A 221 -10.37 -19.31 0.82
CA GLN A 221 -9.03 -19.58 0.29
C GLN A 221 -7.92 -18.92 1.13
N GLN A 222 -8.13 -17.70 1.64
CA GLN A 222 -7.18 -17.01 2.51
C GLN A 222 -7.05 -17.73 3.87
N ILE A 223 -8.16 -18.19 4.45
CA ILE A 223 -8.13 -19.03 5.65
C ILE A 223 -7.33 -20.31 5.42
N GLY A 224 -7.41 -20.91 4.21
CA GLY A 224 -6.58 -22.05 3.83
C GLY A 224 -5.08 -21.71 3.80
N LEU A 225 -4.70 -20.55 3.28
CA LEU A 225 -3.32 -20.07 3.26
C LEU A 225 -2.84 -19.71 4.67
N MET A 226 -3.65 -19.05 5.47
CA MET A 226 -3.36 -18.74 6.88
C MET A 226 -3.01 -20.00 7.67
N ARG A 227 -3.84 -21.05 7.58
CA ARG A 227 -3.58 -22.33 8.27
C ARG A 227 -2.24 -22.93 7.88
N LYS A 228 -1.91 -22.93 6.57
CA LYS A 228 -0.59 -23.42 6.09
C LYS A 228 0.58 -22.56 6.61
N ALA A 229 0.39 -21.25 6.69
CA ALA A 229 1.44 -20.32 7.12
C ALA A 229 1.70 -20.36 8.63
N THR A 230 0.71 -20.79 9.45
CA THR A 230 0.77 -20.73 10.93
C THR A 230 0.91 -22.09 11.61
N GLN A 231 0.50 -23.20 10.98
CA GLN A 231 0.30 -24.52 11.60
C GLN A 231 1.44 -25.06 12.46
N ASP A 232 2.70 -24.77 12.13
CA ASP A 232 3.87 -25.29 12.81
C ASP A 232 4.55 -24.24 13.72
N LYS A 233 3.86 -23.12 13.97
CA LYS A 233 4.42 -22.03 14.78
C LYS A 233 3.86 -22.08 16.21
N ALA A 234 4.68 -21.70 17.17
CA ALA A 234 4.27 -21.60 18.57
C ALA A 234 3.15 -20.58 18.74
N GLY A 235 2.06 -20.93 19.44
CA GLY A 235 0.89 -20.08 19.65
C GLY A 235 -0.17 -20.20 18.53
N SER A 236 0.09 -20.97 17.47
CA SER A 236 -0.87 -21.15 16.38
C SER A 236 -2.18 -21.84 16.84
N GLU A 237 -2.15 -22.60 17.92
CA GLU A 237 -3.33 -23.20 18.54
C GLU A 237 -4.36 -22.17 19.04
N ARG A 238 -3.94 -20.91 19.21
CA ARG A 238 -4.78 -19.78 19.64
C ARG A 238 -5.26 -18.92 18.46
N ILE A 239 -4.95 -19.33 17.23
CA ILE A 239 -5.38 -18.65 15.99
C ILE A 239 -6.46 -19.50 15.31
N HIS A 240 -7.65 -18.92 15.19
CA HIS A 240 -8.80 -19.56 14.59
C HIS A 240 -9.19 -18.88 13.29
N GLY A 241 -9.72 -19.62 12.33
CA GLY A 241 -10.12 -19.07 11.02
C GLY A 241 -11.59 -19.35 10.70
N VAL A 242 -12.32 -18.31 10.33
CA VAL A 242 -13.69 -18.34 9.83
C VAL A 242 -13.70 -17.89 8.37
N GLY A 243 -13.96 -18.84 7.44
CA GLY A 243 -14.06 -18.53 6.02
C GLY A 243 -15.40 -17.89 5.70
N MET A 244 -15.39 -16.63 5.25
CA MET A 244 -16.60 -15.91 4.88
C MET A 244 -16.32 -14.87 3.78
N ASN A 245 -17.28 -14.70 2.88
CA ASN A 245 -17.26 -13.53 1.99
C ASN A 245 -17.92 -12.35 2.73
N ILE A 246 -17.12 -11.35 3.08
CA ILE A 246 -17.57 -10.15 3.81
C ILE A 246 -18.55 -9.30 3.01
N LEU A 247 -18.55 -9.41 1.67
CA LEU A 247 -19.47 -8.68 0.79
C LEU A 247 -20.87 -9.28 0.74
N ASP A 248 -21.03 -10.55 1.15
CA ASP A 248 -22.37 -11.11 1.34
C ASP A 248 -22.94 -10.62 2.68
N GLU A 249 -23.88 -9.70 2.61
CA GLU A 249 -24.51 -9.07 3.78
C GLU A 249 -25.26 -10.06 4.70
N LYS A 250 -25.55 -11.27 4.21
CA LYS A 250 -26.14 -12.35 5.03
C LYS A 250 -25.12 -12.97 5.98
N ASN A 251 -23.83 -12.84 5.67
CA ASN A 251 -22.76 -13.34 6.51
C ASN A 251 -22.54 -12.39 7.70
N MET A 252 -22.96 -12.83 8.88
CA MET A 252 -22.72 -12.10 10.13
C MET A 252 -21.37 -12.53 10.72
N PHE A 253 -20.71 -11.61 11.41
CA PHE A 253 -19.53 -11.95 12.19
C PHE A 253 -19.84 -12.98 13.29
N PRO A 254 -18.88 -13.85 13.64
CA PRO A 254 -19.12 -14.89 14.65
C PRO A 254 -19.46 -14.27 16.01
N THR A 255 -20.42 -14.88 16.70
CA THR A 255 -20.94 -14.46 18.02
C THR A 255 -20.82 -15.55 19.09
N ASP A 256 -20.09 -16.61 18.78
CA ASP A 256 -19.79 -17.72 19.69
C ASP A 256 -18.87 -17.31 20.86
N LYS A 257 -18.17 -16.20 20.68
CA LYS A 257 -17.32 -15.56 21.68
C LYS A 257 -17.65 -14.07 21.77
N ARG A 258 -17.31 -13.46 22.90
CA ARG A 258 -17.25 -12.00 23.04
C ARG A 258 -15.86 -11.54 22.59
N TYR A 259 -15.80 -10.59 21.67
CA TYR A 259 -14.55 -9.99 21.23
C TYR A 259 -14.29 -8.68 21.94
N ASP A 260 -13.14 -8.55 22.59
CA ASP A 260 -12.71 -7.33 23.27
C ASP A 260 -12.28 -6.27 22.22
N VAL A 261 -11.74 -6.75 21.12
CA VAL A 261 -11.23 -5.95 20.00
C VAL A 261 -11.73 -6.54 18.69
N ILE A 262 -12.25 -5.67 17.82
CA ILE A 262 -12.42 -5.95 16.40
C ILE A 262 -11.35 -5.13 15.66
N TRP A 263 -10.47 -5.81 14.93
CA TRP A 263 -9.35 -5.23 14.22
C TRP A 263 -9.57 -5.29 12.72
N MET A 264 -9.37 -4.17 12.04
CA MET A 264 -9.41 -4.02 10.59
C MET A 264 -8.18 -3.23 10.15
N SER A 265 -7.28 -3.84 9.40
CA SER A 265 -6.00 -3.21 9.01
C SER A 265 -5.77 -3.30 7.51
N GLN A 266 -5.62 -2.17 6.85
CA GLN A 266 -5.48 -2.07 5.40
C GLN A 266 -6.54 -2.93 4.70
N PHE A 267 -7.75 -2.77 5.16
CA PHE A 267 -8.87 -3.61 4.78
C PHE A 267 -10.04 -2.80 4.20
N LEU A 268 -10.39 -1.68 4.83
CA LEU A 268 -11.53 -0.88 4.40
C LEU A 268 -11.25 -0.12 3.09
N ASP A 269 -10.00 0.19 2.80
CA ASP A 269 -9.56 0.76 1.52
C ASP A 269 -9.81 -0.16 0.30
N CYS A 270 -10.10 -1.44 0.57
CA CYS A 270 -10.48 -2.43 -0.47
C CYS A 270 -11.97 -2.40 -0.85
N PHE A 271 -12.79 -1.52 -0.28
CA PHE A 271 -14.25 -1.53 -0.45
C PHE A 271 -14.83 -0.17 -0.84
N SER A 272 -15.99 -0.19 -1.51
CA SER A 272 -16.76 1.02 -1.76
C SER A 272 -17.32 1.62 -0.47
N GLU A 273 -17.75 2.88 -0.51
CA GLU A 273 -18.31 3.56 0.66
C GLU A 273 -19.53 2.82 1.25
N GLU A 274 -20.42 2.34 0.39
CA GLU A 274 -21.59 1.55 0.82
C GLU A 274 -21.20 0.22 1.47
N GLN A 275 -20.19 -0.44 0.91
CA GLN A 275 -19.67 -1.70 1.45
C GLN A 275 -19.00 -1.47 2.82
N ILE A 276 -18.21 -0.41 2.98
CA ILE A 276 -17.61 -0.02 4.27
C ILE A 276 -18.69 0.18 5.32
N VAL A 277 -19.74 0.95 5.01
CA VAL A 277 -20.84 1.20 5.95
C VAL A 277 -21.54 -0.12 6.33
N SER A 278 -21.78 -1.03 5.37
CA SER A 278 -22.37 -2.35 5.62
C SER A 278 -21.48 -3.21 6.53
N ILE A 279 -20.17 -3.27 6.25
CA ILE A 279 -19.20 -4.02 7.08
C ILE A 279 -19.15 -3.47 8.49
N LEU A 280 -19.02 -2.17 8.66
CA LEU A 280 -18.93 -1.52 9.97
C LEU A 280 -20.22 -1.66 10.79
N ARG A 281 -21.42 -1.61 10.15
CA ARG A 281 -22.69 -1.86 10.83
C ARG A 281 -22.79 -3.28 11.40
N ARG A 282 -22.34 -4.28 10.64
CA ARG A 282 -22.31 -5.68 11.10
C ARG A 282 -21.29 -5.87 12.23
N ALA A 283 -20.14 -5.20 12.16
CA ALA A 283 -19.18 -5.20 13.25
C ALA A 283 -19.74 -4.50 14.50
N ALA A 284 -20.42 -3.35 14.35
CA ALA A 284 -21.08 -2.64 15.44
C ALA A 284 -22.19 -3.47 16.10
N ALA A 285 -22.86 -4.38 15.37
CA ALA A 285 -23.91 -5.22 15.90
C ALA A 285 -23.42 -6.21 16.98
N ILE A 286 -22.16 -6.67 16.87
CA ILE A 286 -21.53 -7.59 17.82
C ILE A 286 -20.67 -6.88 18.88
N LEU A 287 -20.61 -5.53 18.83
CA LEU A 287 -19.78 -4.73 19.73
C LEU A 287 -20.55 -4.39 21.01
N ASP A 288 -19.98 -4.70 22.15
CA ASP A 288 -20.47 -4.26 23.46
C ASP A 288 -19.95 -2.86 23.81
N ALA A 289 -20.52 -2.23 24.83
CA ALA A 289 -20.17 -0.88 25.26
C ALA A 289 -18.69 -0.73 25.68
N GLU A 290 -18.12 -1.79 26.27
CA GLU A 290 -16.74 -1.81 26.76
C GLU A 290 -15.70 -2.07 25.65
N ASN A 291 -16.14 -2.58 24.49
CA ASN A 291 -15.27 -3.08 23.43
C ASN A 291 -15.09 -2.04 22.33
N ARG A 292 -14.07 -2.19 21.52
CA ARG A 292 -13.70 -1.22 20.47
C ARG A 292 -13.43 -1.89 19.13
N ILE A 293 -13.73 -1.14 18.08
CA ILE A 293 -13.23 -1.40 16.72
C ILE A 293 -12.02 -0.52 16.52
N TYR A 294 -10.93 -1.14 16.06
CA TYR A 294 -9.70 -0.47 15.68
C TYR A 294 -9.54 -0.59 14.17
N ILE A 295 -9.48 0.53 13.48
CA ILE A 295 -9.32 0.63 12.03
C ILE A 295 -7.96 1.23 11.77
N MET A 296 -7.03 0.45 11.21
CA MET A 296 -5.71 0.93 10.82
C MET A 296 -5.65 1.10 9.30
N GLU A 297 -5.52 2.33 8.85
CA GLU A 297 -5.46 2.68 7.43
C GLU A 297 -4.38 3.72 7.14
N THR A 298 -3.91 3.76 5.90
CA THR A 298 -3.03 4.81 5.40
C THR A 298 -3.88 5.96 4.84
N LEU A 299 -4.38 6.84 5.71
CA LEU A 299 -5.15 8.00 5.29
C LEU A 299 -4.23 9.00 4.58
N TRP A 300 -4.55 9.34 3.31
CA TRP A 300 -3.63 10.13 2.49
C TRP A 300 -3.47 11.59 2.98
N ASP A 301 -4.44 12.13 3.69
CA ASP A 301 -4.42 13.48 4.27
C ASP A 301 -3.74 13.53 5.65
N ARG A 302 -3.30 12.40 6.20
CA ARG A 302 -2.59 12.29 7.49
C ARG A 302 -1.11 11.92 7.33
N GLN A 303 -0.53 12.22 6.19
CA GLN A 303 0.87 11.96 5.90
C GLN A 303 1.77 13.16 6.27
N ASP A 304 3.00 12.89 6.69
CA ASP A 304 3.93 13.93 7.14
C ASP A 304 4.54 14.74 5.98
N TYR A 305 4.48 14.25 4.74
CA TYR A 305 5.04 14.92 3.57
C TYR A 305 4.28 14.61 2.28
N VAL A 306 4.32 15.57 1.35
CA VAL A 306 3.55 15.51 0.09
C VAL A 306 3.81 14.26 -0.75
N PRO A 307 5.06 13.77 -0.93
CA PRO A 307 5.28 12.53 -1.71
C PRO A 307 4.57 11.30 -1.15
N ALA A 308 4.46 11.15 0.18
CA ALA A 308 3.70 10.04 0.77
C ALA A 308 2.20 10.15 0.46
N ALA A 309 1.62 11.35 0.62
CA ALA A 309 0.22 11.59 0.23
C ALA A 309 -0.01 11.34 -1.27
N MET A 310 0.97 11.72 -2.11
CA MET A 310 0.92 11.48 -3.56
C MET A 310 0.92 9.99 -3.88
N SER A 311 1.82 9.20 -3.28
CA SER A 311 1.86 7.75 -3.49
C SER A 311 0.50 7.11 -3.18
N LEU A 312 -0.10 7.44 -2.04
CA LEU A 312 -1.42 6.94 -1.64
C LEU A 312 -2.54 7.36 -2.61
N THR A 313 -2.58 8.64 -3.00
CA THR A 313 -3.61 9.09 -3.97
C THR A 313 -3.44 8.44 -5.34
N MET A 314 -2.19 8.16 -5.78
CA MET A 314 -1.94 7.40 -7.01
C MET A 314 -2.33 5.92 -6.87
N THR A 315 -2.15 5.32 -5.68
CA THR A 315 -2.62 3.96 -5.39
C THR A 315 -4.15 3.84 -5.51
N SER A 316 -4.91 4.91 -5.28
CA SER A 316 -6.36 4.93 -5.57
C SER A 316 -6.68 4.58 -7.02
N LEU A 317 -5.81 4.92 -7.97
CA LEU A 317 -5.99 4.59 -9.39
C LEU A 317 -5.69 3.10 -9.68
N TYR A 318 -4.83 2.46 -8.88
CA TYR A 318 -4.69 1.00 -8.91
C TYR A 318 -6.00 0.32 -8.48
N PHE A 319 -6.62 0.76 -7.39
CA PHE A 319 -7.92 0.22 -6.96
C PHE A 319 -8.95 0.36 -8.08
N THR A 320 -9.00 1.51 -8.74
CA THR A 320 -9.91 1.76 -9.86
C THR A 320 -9.62 0.87 -11.06
N ALA A 321 -8.35 0.79 -11.50
CA ALA A 321 -8.01 0.12 -12.76
C ALA A 321 -7.92 -1.40 -12.65
N LEU A 322 -7.44 -1.94 -11.51
CA LEU A 322 -7.05 -3.33 -11.39
C LEU A 322 -7.67 -4.05 -10.18
N ALA A 323 -7.87 -3.39 -9.02
CA ALA A 323 -8.30 -4.11 -7.83
C ALA A 323 -9.79 -4.47 -7.87
N ASN A 324 -10.68 -3.48 -7.85
CA ASN A 324 -12.12 -3.70 -7.78
C ASN A 324 -12.97 -2.63 -8.51
N GLY A 325 -12.37 -1.50 -8.91
CA GLY A 325 -13.04 -0.47 -9.70
C GLY A 325 -13.80 0.60 -8.89
N ASN A 326 -13.98 0.43 -7.58
CA ASN A 326 -14.89 1.27 -6.79
C ASN A 326 -14.41 1.61 -5.38
N SER A 327 -13.15 1.34 -5.05
CA SER A 327 -12.52 1.71 -3.78
C SER A 327 -11.34 2.65 -3.99
N LYS A 328 -10.76 3.14 -2.90
CA LYS A 328 -9.67 4.12 -2.95
C LYS A 328 -8.95 4.22 -1.62
N MET A 329 -7.78 4.82 -1.60
CA MET A 329 -7.18 5.35 -0.37
C MET A 329 -8.05 6.51 0.13
N TYR A 330 -8.67 6.33 1.30
CA TYR A 330 -9.60 7.29 1.87
C TYR A 330 -8.87 8.42 2.61
N ASN A 331 -9.55 9.55 2.80
CA ASN A 331 -9.13 10.63 3.69
C ASN A 331 -9.87 10.55 5.03
N THR A 332 -9.45 11.37 5.98
CA THR A 332 -10.03 11.44 7.32
C THR A 332 -11.51 11.83 7.30
N ASP A 333 -11.92 12.78 6.45
CA ASP A 333 -13.30 13.27 6.40
C ASP A 333 -14.24 12.18 5.86
N ASP A 334 -13.85 11.50 4.76
CA ASP A 334 -14.62 10.38 4.20
C ASP A 334 -14.75 9.25 5.23
N MET A 335 -13.65 8.79 5.82
CA MET A 335 -13.67 7.70 6.78
C MET A 335 -14.49 8.06 8.03
N THR A 336 -14.37 9.28 8.54
CA THR A 336 -15.17 9.76 9.67
C THR A 336 -16.66 9.76 9.37
N ARG A 337 -17.05 10.18 8.17
CA ARG A 337 -18.44 10.14 7.72
C ARG A 337 -18.98 8.70 7.67
N LEU A 338 -18.24 7.79 7.06
CA LEU A 338 -18.64 6.37 6.91
C LEU A 338 -18.76 5.66 8.26
N ILE A 339 -17.81 5.90 9.18
CA ILE A 339 -17.86 5.38 10.55
C ILE A 339 -19.15 5.86 11.26
N LYS A 340 -19.48 7.13 11.12
CA LYS A 340 -20.66 7.72 11.73
C LYS A 340 -21.96 7.19 11.12
N GLU A 341 -22.02 7.02 9.80
CA GLU A 341 -23.15 6.41 9.09
C GLU A 341 -23.38 4.95 9.50
N ALA A 342 -22.33 4.25 9.90
CA ALA A 342 -22.41 2.89 10.44
C ALA A 342 -22.90 2.81 11.89
N GLY A 343 -23.19 3.95 12.56
CA GLY A 343 -23.65 3.99 13.96
C GLY A 343 -22.50 3.86 14.98
N LEU A 344 -21.31 4.26 14.58
CA LEU A 344 -20.12 4.29 15.42
C LEU A 344 -19.70 5.74 15.72
N THR A 345 -18.95 5.91 16.80
CA THR A 345 -18.32 7.17 17.19
C THR A 345 -16.82 6.99 17.33
N ILE A 346 -16.05 7.89 16.74
CA ILE A 346 -14.60 7.91 16.91
C ILE A 346 -14.28 8.41 18.31
N GLU A 347 -13.50 7.65 19.06
CA GLU A 347 -13.03 7.99 20.39
C GLU A 347 -11.66 8.69 20.34
N THR A 348 -10.74 8.17 19.52
CA THR A 348 -9.42 8.77 19.28
C THR A 348 -8.86 8.32 17.93
N ILE A 349 -7.87 9.06 17.43
CA ILE A 349 -7.05 8.69 16.26
C ILE A 349 -5.59 8.76 16.70
N HIS A 350 -4.87 7.67 16.53
CA HIS A 350 -3.43 7.59 16.73
C HIS A 350 -2.75 7.68 15.36
N ASP A 351 -1.90 8.67 15.17
CA ASP A 351 -1.18 8.91 13.93
C ASP A 351 0.25 8.41 13.99
N ARG A 352 0.90 8.30 12.84
CA ARG A 352 2.32 7.98 12.69
C ARG A 352 2.70 6.60 13.21
N ILE A 353 1.81 5.65 13.02
CA ILE A 353 2.04 4.26 13.40
C ILE A 353 3.04 3.62 12.42
N GLY A 354 3.96 2.83 12.97
CA GLY A 354 5.01 2.17 12.20
C GLY A 354 6.02 3.18 11.65
N ASN A 355 6.26 3.13 10.36
CA ASN A 355 7.12 4.11 9.67
C ASN A 355 6.45 5.48 9.45
N GLY A 356 5.39 5.80 10.20
CA GLY A 356 4.68 7.08 10.15
C GLY A 356 3.57 7.15 9.12
N GLY A 357 3.29 6.05 8.39
CA GLY A 357 2.31 6.04 7.31
C GLY A 357 0.88 5.72 7.72
N HIS A 358 0.67 5.02 8.84
CA HIS A 358 -0.64 4.59 9.28
C HIS A 358 -1.26 5.48 10.36
N SER A 359 -2.60 5.46 10.38
CA SER A 359 -3.40 5.97 11.49
C SER A 359 -4.28 4.85 12.01
N ILE A 360 -4.42 4.75 13.35
CA ILE A 360 -5.38 3.85 14.00
C ILE A 360 -6.53 4.68 14.51
N ILE A 361 -7.73 4.43 13.96
CA ILE A 361 -8.98 5.05 14.38
C ILE A 361 -9.65 4.11 15.39
N VAL A 362 -9.83 4.56 16.61
CA VAL A 362 -10.52 3.80 17.67
C VAL A 362 -11.97 4.21 17.71
N CYS A 363 -12.86 3.23 17.51
CA CYS A 363 -14.29 3.45 17.42
C CYS A 363 -15.05 2.69 18.52
N LYS A 364 -16.12 3.30 19.00
CA LYS A 364 -17.09 2.69 19.90
C LYS A 364 -18.50 2.78 19.33
N LYS A 365 -19.40 1.94 19.84
CA LYS A 365 -20.82 2.01 19.49
C LYS A 365 -21.39 3.37 19.90
N GLN A 366 -22.19 3.95 19.05
CA GLN A 366 -22.95 5.15 19.38
C GLN A 366 -24.06 4.76 20.38
N ASN A 367 -24.16 5.50 21.50
CA ASN A 367 -25.21 5.29 22.51
C ASN A 367 -26.58 5.69 21.99
#